data_601c74c52bd44e649aec9341b094912a
#
_entry.id   601c74c52bd44e649aec9341b094912a
#
_cell.length_a   1.000
_cell.length_b   1.000
_cell.length_c   1.000
_cell.angle_alpha   90.00
_cell.angle_beta   90.00
_cell.angle_gamma   90.00
#
_symmetry.space_group_name_H-M   'P 1'
#
loop_
_entity.id
_entity.type
_entity.pdbx_description
1 polymer ?
#
loop_
_entity_poly.entity_id
_entity_poly.type
_entity_poly.pdbx_seq_one_letter_code
_entity_poly.pdbx_strand_id
1 'polypeptide(L)'
;IAGQPFSFVLRVFTSVLVIACPCALGLATPTAIMVGTGLGAKHGILIRSGEILEITHSVDTVVLDKTGTVTEGTPAVTEVLPHRCEASDLLSAAAAVEAVSAHPLATAITAYAQEHGYGGTARPESFENLSGRGLKAVLGGETVLAGNRRLLEEHGVDVSSLASDAERLSAQGQTPMYFARGGTLLGLISVADPVKETSAAAIQKMRGQGIRTVLLTGDNRAAAEHIGSLVGVDEVI
;
A
#
# COMPACT_ATOMS: atom_id res chain seq x y z
N ILE A 1 -25.88 -15.39 65.94
CA ILE A 1 -26.35 -16.73 65.48
C ILE A 1 -26.95 -17.54 66.63
N ALA A 2 -26.58 -17.28 67.89
CA ALA A 2 -27.12 -17.94 69.05
C ALA A 2 -28.63 -17.61 69.24
N GLY A 3 -29.49 -18.65 69.22
CA GLY A 3 -30.93 -18.51 69.43
C GLY A 3 -31.80 -18.43 68.17
N GLN A 4 -31.21 -18.41 66.97
CA GLN A 4 -31.99 -18.47 65.73
C GLN A 4 -32.32 -19.91 65.32
N PRO A 5 -33.50 -20.16 64.69
CA PRO A 5 -33.86 -21.49 64.22
C PRO A 5 -32.89 -22.00 63.12
N PHE A 6 -32.61 -23.29 63.10
CA PHE A 6 -31.70 -23.92 62.14
C PHE A 6 -32.03 -23.56 60.69
N SER A 7 -33.31 -23.44 60.34
CA SER A 7 -33.76 -23.01 59.01
C SER A 7 -33.29 -21.62 58.62
N PHE A 8 -33.20 -20.68 59.57
CA PHE A 8 -32.66 -19.36 59.34
C PHE A 8 -31.15 -19.39 59.08
N VAL A 9 -30.42 -20.14 59.91
CA VAL A 9 -28.96 -20.31 59.74
C VAL A 9 -28.64 -20.94 58.37
N LEU A 10 -29.36 -21.97 57.97
CA LEU A 10 -29.19 -22.61 56.70
C LEU A 10 -29.50 -21.70 55.53
N ARG A 11 -30.55 -20.87 55.62
CA ARG A 11 -30.91 -19.88 54.61
C ARG A 11 -29.84 -18.84 54.42
N VAL A 12 -29.34 -18.27 55.53
CA VAL A 12 -28.22 -17.30 55.46
C VAL A 12 -26.96 -17.90 54.88
N PHE A 13 -26.62 -19.10 55.33
CA PHE A 13 -25.46 -19.85 54.81
C PHE A 13 -25.55 -20.10 53.30
N THR A 14 -26.69 -20.61 52.82
CA THR A 14 -26.89 -20.83 51.37
C THR A 14 -26.90 -19.54 50.58
N SER A 15 -27.50 -18.46 51.12
CA SER A 15 -27.49 -17.13 50.46
C SER A 15 -26.08 -16.59 50.33
N VAL A 16 -25.24 -16.69 51.36
CA VAL A 16 -23.85 -16.25 51.29
C VAL A 16 -23.04 -17.08 50.28
N LEU A 17 -23.23 -18.39 50.26
CA LEU A 17 -22.56 -19.26 49.28
C LEU A 17 -22.97 -18.95 47.85
N VAL A 18 -24.24 -18.70 47.58
CA VAL A 18 -24.75 -18.34 46.24
C VAL A 18 -24.23 -16.94 45.81
N ILE A 19 -24.24 -15.98 46.74
CA ILE A 19 -23.69 -14.62 46.43
C ILE A 19 -22.15 -14.66 46.25
N ALA A 20 -21.46 -15.49 47.05
CA ALA A 20 -20.01 -15.66 46.92
C ALA A 20 -19.60 -16.50 45.70
N CYS A 21 -20.55 -17.10 45.02
CA CYS A 21 -20.28 -17.82 43.76
C CYS A 21 -19.88 -16.81 42.68
N PRO A 22 -18.68 -16.85 42.11
CA PRO A 22 -18.28 -15.94 41.04
C PRO A 22 -18.92 -16.27 39.68
N CYS A 23 -20.19 -16.75 39.69
CA CYS A 23 -20.90 -17.20 38.49
C CYS A 23 -20.99 -16.11 37.41
N ALA A 24 -21.19 -14.85 37.84
CA ALA A 24 -21.17 -13.70 36.91
C ALA A 24 -19.76 -13.48 36.32
N LEU A 25 -18.70 -13.56 37.11
CA LEU A 25 -17.31 -13.46 36.67
C LEU A 25 -16.82 -14.69 35.92
N GLY A 26 -17.29 -15.91 36.31
CA GLY A 26 -16.86 -17.18 35.73
C GLY A 26 -17.50 -17.54 34.40
N LEU A 27 -18.62 -16.93 34.02
CA LEU A 27 -19.31 -17.19 32.75
C LEU A 27 -19.42 -15.98 31.85
N ALA A 28 -19.69 -14.79 32.38
CA ALA A 28 -19.93 -13.61 31.56
C ALA A 28 -18.68 -13.17 30.78
N THR A 29 -17.53 -13.06 31.44
CA THR A 29 -16.28 -12.63 30.79
C THR A 29 -15.79 -13.62 29.72
N PRO A 30 -15.68 -14.96 30.00
CA PRO A 30 -15.32 -15.93 28.98
C PRO A 30 -16.30 -15.96 27.80
N THR A 31 -17.61 -15.82 28.07
CA THR A 31 -18.61 -15.79 27.00
C THR A 31 -18.46 -14.54 26.12
N ALA A 32 -18.25 -13.37 26.71
CA ALA A 32 -18.02 -12.14 25.96
C ALA A 32 -16.75 -12.23 25.09
N ILE A 33 -15.67 -12.78 25.64
CA ILE A 33 -14.42 -13.03 24.89
C ILE A 33 -14.67 -14.01 23.74
N MET A 34 -15.39 -15.10 23.98
CA MET A 34 -15.70 -16.11 22.96
C MET A 34 -16.54 -15.52 21.83
N VAL A 35 -17.55 -14.73 22.15
CA VAL A 35 -18.40 -14.05 21.16
C VAL A 35 -17.58 -13.01 20.38
N GLY A 36 -16.79 -12.19 21.07
CA GLY A 36 -15.95 -11.15 20.46
C GLY A 36 -14.89 -11.75 19.53
N THR A 37 -14.16 -12.79 19.97
CA THR A 37 -13.17 -13.48 19.14
C THR A 37 -13.81 -14.23 17.98
N GLY A 38 -14.98 -14.84 18.19
CA GLY A 38 -15.73 -15.51 17.13
C GLY A 38 -16.25 -14.53 16.06
N LEU A 39 -16.68 -13.33 16.46
CA LEU A 39 -17.06 -12.27 15.53
C LEU A 39 -15.86 -11.77 14.76
N GLY A 40 -14.73 -11.55 15.44
CA GLY A 40 -13.46 -11.19 14.80
C GLY A 40 -13.06 -12.21 13.72
N ALA A 41 -13.08 -13.50 14.06
CA ALA A 41 -12.73 -14.58 13.14
C ALA A 41 -13.62 -14.62 11.88
N LYS A 42 -14.91 -14.33 12.00
CA LYS A 42 -15.82 -14.21 10.85
C LYS A 42 -15.44 -13.09 9.88
N HIS A 43 -14.72 -12.08 10.36
CA HIS A 43 -14.19 -10.98 9.56
C HIS A 43 -12.70 -11.13 9.22
N GLY A 44 -12.13 -12.33 9.39
CA GLY A 44 -10.73 -12.61 9.11
C GLY A 44 -9.74 -12.08 10.16
N ILE A 45 -10.22 -11.61 11.32
CA ILE A 45 -9.40 -11.08 12.41
C ILE A 45 -9.19 -12.18 13.46
N LEU A 46 -7.95 -12.66 13.58
CA LEU A 46 -7.57 -13.68 14.56
C LEU A 46 -7.05 -13.03 15.84
N ILE A 47 -7.82 -13.17 16.93
CA ILE A 47 -7.48 -12.61 18.23
C ILE A 47 -6.89 -13.74 19.08
N ARG A 48 -5.63 -13.55 19.56
CA ARG A 48 -4.89 -14.59 20.28
C ARG A 48 -5.35 -14.81 21.72
N SER A 49 -5.82 -13.76 22.40
CA SER A 49 -6.24 -13.84 23.80
C SER A 49 -7.27 -12.76 24.14
N GLY A 50 -8.01 -12.97 25.25
CA GLY A 50 -8.93 -11.96 25.76
C GLY A 50 -8.24 -10.68 26.25
N GLU A 51 -7.01 -10.81 26.74
CA GLU A 51 -6.17 -9.66 27.13
C GLU A 51 -5.93 -8.71 25.96
N ILE A 52 -5.70 -9.23 24.74
CA ILE A 52 -5.53 -8.42 23.54
C ILE A 52 -6.80 -7.62 23.22
N LEU A 53 -7.99 -8.21 23.42
CA LEU A 53 -9.26 -7.47 23.27
C LEU A 53 -9.36 -6.28 24.22
N GLU A 54 -8.93 -6.49 25.46
CA GLU A 54 -8.95 -5.47 26.50
C GLU A 54 -7.94 -4.35 26.19
N ILE A 55 -6.70 -4.70 25.80
CA ILE A 55 -5.66 -3.74 25.38
C ILE A 55 -6.11 -2.97 24.14
N THR A 56 -6.73 -3.64 23.14
CA THR A 56 -7.20 -2.99 21.92
C THR A 56 -8.20 -1.86 22.21
N HIS A 57 -9.01 -1.99 23.27
CA HIS A 57 -9.93 -0.95 23.67
C HIS A 57 -9.22 0.35 24.14
N SER A 58 -7.99 0.25 24.63
CA SER A 58 -7.18 1.38 25.11
C SER A 58 -6.25 1.99 24.04
N VAL A 59 -6.28 1.50 22.81
CA VAL A 59 -5.47 2.05 21.70
C VAL A 59 -5.99 3.43 21.33
N ASP A 60 -5.14 4.43 21.43
CA ASP A 60 -5.38 5.81 21.07
C ASP A 60 -4.68 6.25 19.78
N THR A 61 -3.69 5.49 19.35
CA THR A 61 -2.87 5.79 18.17
C THR A 61 -2.63 4.54 17.34
N VAL A 62 -2.82 4.64 16.02
CA VAL A 62 -2.54 3.58 15.04
C VAL A 62 -1.51 4.09 14.05
N VAL A 63 -0.39 3.37 13.94
CA VAL A 63 0.64 3.61 12.94
C VAL A 63 0.44 2.64 11.78
N LEU A 64 0.26 3.19 10.59
CA LEU A 64 -0.02 2.47 9.36
C LEU A 64 1.21 2.50 8.45
N ASP A 65 1.69 1.33 8.03
CA ASP A 65 2.64 1.25 6.93
C ASP A 65 1.97 1.65 5.61
N LYS A 66 2.71 2.31 4.72
CA LYS A 66 2.18 2.70 3.40
C LYS A 66 1.95 1.48 2.51
N THR A 67 3.04 0.76 2.22
CA THR A 67 3.07 -0.24 1.14
C THR A 67 2.33 -1.52 1.50
N GLY A 68 1.33 -1.91 0.72
CA GLY A 68 0.53 -3.13 0.96
C GLY A 68 -0.47 -3.02 2.11
N THR A 69 -0.44 -1.93 2.91
CA THR A 69 -1.41 -1.66 3.98
C THR A 69 -2.38 -0.57 3.56
N VAL A 70 -1.90 0.67 3.37
CA VAL A 70 -2.69 1.80 2.86
C VAL A 70 -2.83 1.72 1.34
N THR A 71 -1.81 1.22 0.65
CA THR A 71 -1.78 0.98 -0.80
C THR A 71 -1.95 -0.50 -1.11
N GLU A 72 -2.17 -0.83 -2.39
CA GLU A 72 -2.36 -2.22 -2.87
C GLU A 72 -1.09 -3.08 -2.73
N GLY A 73 0.10 -2.47 -2.70
CA GLY A 73 1.38 -3.16 -2.69
C GLY A 73 1.81 -3.68 -4.07
N THR A 74 1.07 -3.32 -5.10
CA THR A 74 1.33 -3.68 -6.49
C THR A 74 1.40 -2.42 -7.34
N PRO A 75 2.59 -2.04 -7.86
CA PRO A 75 2.72 -0.89 -8.74
C PRO A 75 1.83 -1.01 -9.98
N ALA A 76 1.24 0.10 -10.38
CA ALA A 76 0.43 0.22 -11.60
C ALA A 76 0.83 1.47 -12.39
N VAL A 77 0.67 1.44 -13.72
CA VAL A 77 0.84 2.64 -14.56
C VAL A 77 -0.29 3.61 -14.27
N THR A 78 0.07 4.84 -13.96
CA THR A 78 -0.87 5.91 -13.60
C THR A 78 -1.04 6.95 -14.70
N GLU A 79 0.03 7.22 -15.45
CA GLU A 79 0.00 8.20 -16.52
C GLU A 79 0.98 7.83 -17.63
N VAL A 80 0.57 8.02 -18.89
CA VAL A 80 1.38 7.81 -20.10
C VAL A 80 1.41 9.12 -20.88
N LEU A 81 2.59 9.70 -21.03
CA LEU A 81 2.81 11.00 -21.70
C LEU A 81 3.73 10.81 -22.90
N PRO A 82 3.18 10.53 -24.09
CA PRO A 82 3.98 10.44 -25.31
C PRO A 82 4.50 11.82 -25.73
N HIS A 83 5.72 11.85 -26.31
CA HIS A 83 6.36 13.07 -26.80
C HIS A 83 6.72 12.93 -28.29
N ARG A 84 6.00 13.65 -29.14
CA ARG A 84 6.18 13.65 -30.62
C ARG A 84 6.06 12.26 -31.26
N CYS A 85 5.38 11.34 -30.63
CA CYS A 85 5.05 10.01 -31.17
C CYS A 85 3.66 9.60 -30.66
N GLU A 86 3.10 8.52 -31.17
CA GLU A 86 1.87 7.94 -30.66
C GLU A 86 2.11 7.18 -29.35
N ALA A 87 1.08 7.06 -28.51
CA ALA A 87 1.16 6.27 -27.28
C ALA A 87 1.50 4.80 -27.54
N SER A 88 1.09 4.28 -28.67
CA SER A 88 1.43 2.93 -29.15
C SER A 88 2.94 2.71 -29.32
N ASP A 89 3.66 3.71 -29.83
CA ASP A 89 5.10 3.61 -30.05
C ASP A 89 5.86 3.62 -28.73
N LEU A 90 5.48 4.51 -27.82
CA LEU A 90 6.01 4.58 -26.46
C LEU A 90 5.77 3.27 -25.70
N LEU A 91 4.53 2.79 -25.65
CA LEU A 91 4.14 1.60 -24.90
C LEU A 91 4.77 0.32 -25.49
N SER A 92 4.84 0.21 -26.81
CA SER A 92 5.50 -0.93 -27.46
C SER A 92 7.00 -0.98 -27.18
N ALA A 93 7.69 0.17 -27.23
CA ALA A 93 9.11 0.25 -26.90
C ALA A 93 9.35 -0.04 -25.41
N ALA A 94 8.52 0.54 -24.52
CA ALA A 94 8.58 0.31 -23.07
C ALA A 94 8.36 -1.17 -22.73
N ALA A 95 7.31 -1.79 -23.26
CA ALA A 95 7.01 -3.20 -23.02
C ALA A 95 8.14 -4.12 -23.48
N ALA A 96 8.74 -3.87 -24.66
CA ALA A 96 9.82 -4.69 -25.19
C ALA A 96 11.08 -4.64 -24.31
N VAL A 97 11.43 -3.47 -23.77
CA VAL A 97 12.63 -3.29 -22.94
C VAL A 97 12.38 -3.76 -21.51
N GLU A 98 11.21 -3.49 -20.95
CA GLU A 98 10.88 -3.89 -19.59
C GLU A 98 10.55 -5.40 -19.46
N ALA A 99 10.20 -6.08 -20.55
CA ALA A 99 9.92 -7.53 -20.54
C ALA A 99 11.10 -8.41 -20.06
N VAL A 100 12.33 -7.89 -20.10
CA VAL A 100 13.53 -8.59 -19.63
C VAL A 100 14.00 -8.14 -18.24
N SER A 101 13.30 -7.20 -17.64
CA SER A 101 13.57 -6.66 -16.30
C SER A 101 12.78 -7.40 -15.23
N ALA A 102 13.42 -7.70 -14.09
CA ALA A 102 12.75 -8.28 -12.92
C ALA A 102 12.24 -7.20 -11.93
N HIS A 103 12.32 -5.92 -12.30
CA HIS A 103 11.91 -4.84 -11.42
C HIS A 103 10.38 -4.76 -11.32
N PRO A 104 9.78 -4.49 -10.13
CA PRO A 104 8.32 -4.37 -9.99
C PRO A 104 7.67 -3.34 -10.91
N LEU A 105 8.36 -2.23 -11.20
CA LEU A 105 7.88 -1.21 -12.15
C LEU A 105 7.79 -1.76 -13.59
N ALA A 106 8.72 -2.62 -13.97
CA ALA A 106 8.72 -3.28 -15.28
C ALA A 106 7.50 -4.19 -15.46
N THR A 107 7.14 -4.92 -14.41
CA THR A 107 5.94 -5.77 -14.39
C THR A 107 4.68 -4.92 -14.60
N ALA A 108 4.58 -3.77 -13.95
CA ALA A 108 3.46 -2.86 -14.10
C ALA A 108 3.34 -2.32 -15.53
N ILE A 109 4.46 -1.89 -16.13
CA ILE A 109 4.50 -1.33 -17.49
C ILE A 109 4.16 -2.41 -18.54
N THR A 110 4.72 -3.62 -18.39
CA THR A 110 4.44 -4.72 -19.33
C THR A 110 3.00 -5.20 -19.24
N ALA A 111 2.43 -5.30 -18.03
CA ALA A 111 1.03 -5.65 -17.82
C ALA A 111 0.10 -4.61 -18.47
N TYR A 112 0.34 -3.32 -18.20
CA TYR A 112 -0.43 -2.23 -18.79
C TYR A 112 -0.38 -2.21 -20.31
N ALA A 113 0.80 -2.39 -20.89
CA ALA A 113 0.95 -2.44 -22.35
C ALA A 113 0.21 -3.65 -22.96
N GLN A 114 0.25 -4.82 -22.31
CA GLN A 114 -0.48 -6.02 -22.75
C GLN A 114 -2.01 -5.79 -22.72
N GLU A 115 -2.53 -5.21 -21.65
CA GLU A 115 -3.96 -4.92 -21.48
C GLU A 115 -4.48 -3.97 -22.57
N HIS A 116 -3.63 -3.02 -23.00
CA HIS A 116 -3.97 -2.07 -24.06
C HIS A 116 -3.62 -2.55 -25.48
N GLY A 117 -3.19 -3.82 -25.63
CA GLY A 117 -2.91 -4.41 -26.95
C GLY A 117 -1.54 -4.07 -27.51
N TYR A 118 -0.62 -3.50 -26.72
CA TYR A 118 0.74 -3.12 -27.12
C TYR A 118 1.82 -4.09 -26.60
N GLY A 119 1.42 -5.24 -26.07
CA GLY A 119 2.32 -6.31 -25.65
C GLY A 119 2.98 -6.97 -26.85
N GLY A 120 4.15 -6.50 -27.25
CA GLY A 120 4.91 -7.06 -28.37
C GLY A 120 5.70 -8.31 -27.98
N THR A 121 5.96 -9.19 -28.98
CA THR A 121 6.89 -10.34 -28.87
C THR A 121 8.34 -9.95 -29.13
N ALA A 122 8.61 -8.69 -29.43
CA ALA A 122 9.95 -8.19 -29.70
C ALA A 122 10.83 -8.29 -28.47
N ARG A 123 11.94 -9.01 -28.59
CA ARG A 123 12.95 -9.12 -27.52
C ARG A 123 14.16 -8.29 -27.88
N PRO A 124 14.77 -7.60 -26.89
CA PRO A 124 16.02 -6.89 -27.11
C PRO A 124 17.14 -7.85 -27.55
N GLU A 125 17.97 -7.41 -28.47
CA GLU A 125 19.18 -8.11 -28.92
C GLU A 125 20.28 -8.10 -27.84
N SER A 126 20.33 -7.02 -27.08
CA SER A 126 21.18 -6.85 -25.92
C SER A 126 20.49 -6.02 -24.84
N PHE A 127 20.90 -6.21 -23.59
CA PHE A 127 20.26 -5.60 -22.43
C PHE A 127 21.31 -5.37 -21.35
N GLU A 128 21.28 -4.19 -20.75
CA GLU A 128 22.14 -3.78 -19.65
C GLU A 128 21.31 -3.06 -18.58
N ASN A 129 21.39 -3.54 -17.33
CA ASN A 129 20.77 -2.86 -16.19
C ASN A 129 21.79 -1.91 -15.56
N LEU A 130 21.46 -0.62 -15.55
CA LEU A 130 22.28 0.44 -15.00
C LEU A 130 21.74 0.82 -13.60
N SER A 131 22.35 0.22 -12.58
CA SER A 131 21.89 0.34 -11.19
C SER A 131 21.60 1.78 -10.78
N GLY A 132 20.37 2.00 -10.22
CA GLY A 132 19.89 3.30 -9.77
C GLY A 132 19.59 4.32 -10.89
N ARG A 133 19.67 3.90 -12.17
CA ARG A 133 19.44 4.78 -13.35
C ARG A 133 18.36 4.25 -14.27
N GLY A 134 18.34 2.96 -14.56
CA GLY A 134 17.39 2.35 -15.47
C GLY A 134 18.01 1.28 -16.36
N LEU A 135 17.50 1.13 -17.56
CA LEU A 135 17.84 0.10 -18.53
C LEU A 135 18.34 0.70 -19.84
N LYS A 136 19.30 0.01 -20.46
CA LYS A 136 19.72 0.24 -21.83
C LYS A 136 19.58 -1.05 -22.61
N ALA A 137 18.92 -1.01 -23.75
CA ALA A 137 18.71 -2.18 -24.59
C ALA A 137 18.92 -1.83 -26.07
N VAL A 138 19.14 -2.83 -26.92
CA VAL A 138 19.12 -2.68 -28.38
C VAL A 138 17.91 -3.43 -28.92
N LEU A 139 17.07 -2.73 -29.65
CA LEU A 139 15.84 -3.26 -30.24
C LEU A 139 15.78 -2.88 -31.73
N GLY A 140 15.86 -3.89 -32.60
CA GLY A 140 15.87 -3.67 -34.05
C GLY A 140 17.09 -2.84 -34.52
N GLY A 141 18.24 -3.02 -33.89
CA GLY A 141 19.46 -2.29 -34.19
C GLY A 141 19.54 -0.87 -33.60
N GLU A 142 18.48 -0.40 -32.91
CA GLU A 142 18.44 0.91 -32.28
C GLU A 142 18.58 0.81 -30.75
N THR A 143 19.30 1.75 -30.15
CA THR A 143 19.39 1.85 -28.68
C THR A 143 18.08 2.38 -28.13
N VAL A 144 17.51 1.67 -27.16
CA VAL A 144 16.37 2.10 -26.35
C VAL A 144 16.83 2.29 -24.92
N LEU A 145 16.45 3.41 -24.33
CA LEU A 145 16.74 3.78 -22.95
C LEU A 145 15.42 3.86 -22.18
N ALA A 146 15.40 3.29 -20.97
CA ALA A 146 14.27 3.35 -20.04
C ALA A 146 14.81 3.67 -18.64
N GLY A 147 14.42 4.80 -18.05
CA GLY A 147 14.90 5.13 -16.72
C GLY A 147 14.70 6.59 -16.30
N ASN A 148 15.52 7.02 -15.35
CA ASN A 148 15.44 8.36 -14.79
C ASN A 148 16.07 9.43 -15.72
N ARG A 149 15.81 10.71 -15.40
CA ARG A 149 16.35 11.86 -16.11
C ARG A 149 17.86 11.75 -16.36
N ARG A 150 18.62 11.36 -15.34
CA ARG A 150 20.09 11.29 -15.40
C ARG A 150 20.58 10.30 -16.47
N LEU A 151 19.92 9.13 -16.60
CA LEU A 151 20.28 8.16 -17.62
C LEU A 151 20.17 8.72 -19.04
N LEU A 152 19.08 9.42 -19.31
CA LEU A 152 18.82 9.96 -20.64
C LEU A 152 19.78 11.11 -20.98
N GLU A 153 20.02 12.02 -20.04
CA GLU A 153 20.96 13.13 -20.19
C GLU A 153 22.40 12.66 -20.40
N GLU A 154 22.86 11.61 -19.68
CA GLU A 154 24.18 10.99 -19.89
C GLU A 154 24.34 10.38 -21.29
N HIS A 155 23.22 10.01 -21.95
CA HIS A 155 23.21 9.52 -23.33
C HIS A 155 22.83 10.59 -24.37
N GLY A 156 22.82 11.87 -23.98
CA GLY A 156 22.58 13.00 -24.88
C GLY A 156 21.14 13.21 -25.30
N VAL A 157 20.16 12.59 -24.59
CA VAL A 157 18.74 12.79 -24.87
C VAL A 157 18.21 13.99 -24.05
N ASP A 158 17.66 14.98 -24.74
CA ASP A 158 17.01 16.12 -24.09
C ASP A 158 15.64 15.74 -23.55
N VAL A 159 15.45 15.86 -22.25
CA VAL A 159 14.21 15.58 -21.52
C VAL A 159 13.51 16.83 -20.99
N SER A 160 14.00 18.02 -21.32
CA SER A 160 13.52 19.30 -20.80
C SER A 160 12.04 19.55 -21.05
N SER A 161 11.52 19.05 -22.19
CA SER A 161 10.10 19.17 -22.56
C SER A 161 9.12 18.50 -21.61
N LEU A 162 9.55 17.44 -20.88
CA LEU A 162 8.73 16.69 -19.93
C LEU A 162 9.21 16.85 -18.47
N ALA A 163 10.15 17.75 -18.21
CA ALA A 163 10.71 17.94 -16.88
C ALA A 163 9.65 18.41 -15.87
N SER A 164 8.79 19.35 -16.25
CA SER A 164 7.69 19.84 -15.40
C SER A 164 6.66 18.77 -15.07
N ASP A 165 6.34 17.89 -16.04
CA ASP A 165 5.43 16.78 -15.82
C ASP A 165 6.04 15.74 -14.88
N ALA A 166 7.31 15.40 -15.05
CA ALA A 166 8.01 14.50 -14.16
C ALA A 166 8.10 15.03 -12.73
N GLU A 167 8.35 16.33 -12.55
CA GLU A 167 8.37 16.98 -11.24
C GLU A 167 6.97 16.95 -10.59
N ARG A 168 5.92 17.27 -11.36
CA ARG A 168 4.52 17.17 -10.92
C ARG A 168 4.19 15.76 -10.42
N LEU A 169 4.49 14.74 -11.23
CA LEU A 169 4.22 13.33 -10.91
C LEU A 169 5.01 12.87 -9.68
N SER A 170 6.29 13.25 -9.60
CA SER A 170 7.12 12.93 -8.43
C SER A 170 6.58 13.57 -7.14
N ALA A 171 6.07 14.80 -7.21
CA ALA A 171 5.44 15.49 -6.08
C ALA A 171 4.13 14.80 -5.65
N GLN A 172 3.47 14.07 -6.55
CA GLN A 172 2.29 13.25 -6.28
C GLN A 172 2.63 11.82 -5.80
N GLY A 173 3.89 11.54 -5.49
CA GLY A 173 4.30 10.23 -5.00
C GLY A 173 4.42 9.15 -6.08
N GLN A 174 4.45 9.57 -7.33
CA GLN A 174 4.60 8.65 -8.46
C GLN A 174 6.07 8.55 -8.88
N THR A 175 6.41 7.51 -9.63
CA THR A 175 7.75 7.28 -10.17
C THR A 175 7.70 7.49 -11.70
N PRO A 176 8.11 8.67 -12.19
CA PRO A 176 8.20 8.94 -13.62
C PRO A 176 9.42 8.25 -14.22
N MET A 177 9.23 7.51 -15.32
CA MET A 177 10.27 6.86 -16.09
C MET A 177 10.27 7.43 -17.52
N TYR A 178 11.42 7.91 -17.97
CA TYR A 178 11.61 8.39 -19.34
C TYR A 178 11.98 7.25 -20.28
N PHE A 179 11.51 7.34 -21.50
CA PHE A 179 11.82 6.39 -22.59
C PHE A 179 12.33 7.13 -23.80
N ALA A 180 13.40 6.60 -24.39
CA ALA A 180 13.99 7.14 -25.62
C ALA A 180 14.42 6.02 -26.55
N ARG A 181 14.41 6.28 -27.87
CA ARG A 181 14.83 5.35 -28.92
C ARG A 181 15.67 6.09 -29.96
N GLY A 182 16.82 5.55 -30.35
CA GLY A 182 17.70 6.16 -31.36
C GLY A 182 18.14 7.58 -31.00
N GLY A 183 18.28 7.91 -29.72
CA GLY A 183 18.62 9.26 -29.25
C GLY A 183 17.44 10.25 -29.20
N THR A 184 16.21 9.81 -29.53
CA THR A 184 15.01 10.64 -29.52
C THR A 184 14.12 10.28 -28.31
N LEU A 185 13.66 11.29 -27.57
CA LEU A 185 12.71 11.10 -26.48
C LEU A 185 11.36 10.64 -27.03
N LEU A 186 10.87 9.49 -26.56
CA LEU A 186 9.54 8.96 -26.87
C LEU A 186 8.48 9.47 -25.90
N GLY A 187 8.85 9.66 -24.63
CA GLY A 187 7.87 10.08 -23.63
C GLY A 187 8.24 9.66 -22.22
N LEU A 188 7.23 9.73 -21.35
CA LEU A 188 7.31 9.42 -19.95
C LEU A 188 6.15 8.50 -19.58
N ILE A 189 6.44 7.46 -18.79
CA ILE A 189 5.41 6.61 -18.15
C ILE A 189 5.60 6.73 -16.64
N SER A 190 4.51 7.02 -15.94
CA SER A 190 4.52 7.11 -14.49
C SER A 190 3.90 5.88 -13.88
N VAL A 191 4.53 5.39 -12.81
CA VAL A 191 4.09 4.23 -12.05
C VAL A 191 3.98 4.60 -10.58
N ALA A 192 2.90 4.18 -9.95
CA ALA A 192 2.74 4.32 -8.50
C ALA A 192 2.03 3.08 -7.92
N ASP A 193 2.15 2.92 -6.61
CA ASP A 193 1.38 1.94 -5.87
C ASP A 193 0.05 2.59 -5.45
N PRO A 194 -1.09 2.19 -6.04
CA PRO A 194 -2.37 2.85 -5.82
C PRO A 194 -2.85 2.68 -4.38
N VAL A 195 -3.49 3.72 -3.86
CA VAL A 195 -4.18 3.68 -2.57
C VAL A 195 -5.39 2.76 -2.69
N LYS A 196 -5.59 1.86 -1.71
CA LYS A 196 -6.78 1.00 -1.67
C LYS A 196 -8.05 1.85 -1.54
N GLU A 197 -9.09 1.50 -2.27
CA GLU A 197 -10.38 2.20 -2.24
C GLU A 197 -10.96 2.31 -0.81
N THR A 198 -10.67 1.33 0.04
CA THR A 198 -11.18 1.28 1.42
C THR A 198 -10.34 2.06 2.43
N SER A 199 -9.11 2.47 2.10
CA SER A 199 -8.16 3.05 3.06
C SER A 199 -8.66 4.36 3.66
N ALA A 200 -9.10 5.30 2.83
CA ALA A 200 -9.60 6.60 3.31
C ALA A 200 -10.81 6.43 4.25
N ALA A 201 -11.76 5.55 3.89
CA ALA A 201 -12.95 5.29 4.72
C ALA A 201 -12.59 4.61 6.05
N ALA A 202 -11.59 3.70 6.06
CA ALA A 202 -11.11 3.04 7.26
C ALA A 202 -10.43 4.03 8.22
N ILE A 203 -9.55 4.89 7.68
CA ILE A 203 -8.86 5.94 8.45
C ILE A 203 -9.88 6.93 9.04
N GLN A 204 -10.86 7.36 8.26
CA GLN A 204 -11.91 8.24 8.73
C GLN A 204 -12.74 7.62 9.86
N LYS A 205 -13.02 6.31 9.82
CA LYS A 205 -13.70 5.60 10.92
C LYS A 205 -12.86 5.57 12.20
N MET A 206 -11.55 5.31 12.09
CA MET A 206 -10.63 5.34 13.24
C MET A 206 -10.60 6.73 13.88
N ARG A 207 -10.47 7.79 13.08
CA ARG A 207 -10.52 9.18 13.56
C ARG A 207 -11.85 9.54 14.20
N GLY A 208 -12.96 9.06 13.65
CA GLY A 208 -14.30 9.23 14.23
C GLY A 208 -14.47 8.55 15.60
N GLN A 209 -13.62 7.59 15.95
CA GLN A 209 -13.55 6.94 17.25
C GLN A 209 -12.53 7.60 18.20
N GLY A 210 -11.90 8.71 17.78
CA GLY A 210 -10.89 9.42 18.56
C GLY A 210 -9.49 8.80 18.48
N ILE A 211 -9.26 7.86 17.55
CA ILE A 211 -7.96 7.23 17.36
C ILE A 211 -7.12 8.10 16.42
N ARG A 212 -5.92 8.50 16.87
CA ARG A 212 -4.94 9.20 16.06
C ARG A 212 -4.34 8.23 15.02
N THR A 213 -4.23 8.69 13.76
CA THR A 213 -3.71 7.91 12.66
C THR A 213 -2.40 8.49 12.14
N VAL A 214 -1.37 7.66 12.04
CA VAL A 214 -0.03 8.04 11.59
C VAL A 214 0.37 7.17 10.40
N LEU A 215 0.79 7.79 9.31
CA LEU A 215 1.37 7.08 8.17
C LEU A 215 2.88 7.00 8.34
N LEU A 216 3.42 5.79 8.29
CA LEU A 216 4.87 5.53 8.34
C LEU A 216 5.34 5.03 6.97
N THR A 217 6.37 5.68 6.40
CA THR A 217 6.93 5.27 5.10
C THR A 217 8.40 5.69 4.96
N GLY A 218 9.15 4.90 4.19
CA GLY A 218 10.52 5.26 3.76
C GLY A 218 10.59 6.09 2.48
N ASP A 219 9.46 6.56 1.95
CA ASP A 219 9.41 7.37 0.74
C ASP A 219 9.96 8.80 0.99
N ASN A 220 10.16 9.54 -0.10
CA ASN A 220 10.44 10.96 0.04
C ASN A 220 9.23 11.69 0.66
N ARG A 221 9.53 12.77 1.38
CA ARG A 221 8.53 13.51 2.18
C ARG A 221 7.33 14.00 1.37
N ALA A 222 7.56 14.51 0.16
CA ALA A 222 6.48 15.04 -0.69
C ALA A 222 5.49 13.94 -1.11
N ALA A 223 6.02 12.77 -1.49
CA ALA A 223 5.21 11.59 -1.81
C ALA A 223 4.39 11.09 -0.60
N ALA A 224 5.02 11.03 0.56
CA ALA A 224 4.39 10.61 1.80
C ALA A 224 3.27 11.57 2.24
N GLU A 225 3.52 12.88 2.19
CA GLU A 225 2.54 13.92 2.50
C GLU A 225 1.35 13.91 1.51
N HIS A 226 1.63 13.66 0.23
CA HIS A 226 0.58 13.53 -0.79
C HIS A 226 -0.37 12.35 -0.46
N ILE A 227 0.18 11.15 -0.24
CA ILE A 227 -0.63 9.96 0.15
C ILE A 227 -1.35 10.20 1.47
N GLY A 228 -0.64 10.77 2.47
CA GLY A 228 -1.24 11.11 3.77
C GLY A 228 -2.46 12.02 3.64
N SER A 229 -2.38 13.03 2.76
CA SER A 229 -3.48 13.95 2.48
C SER A 229 -4.65 13.27 1.77
N LEU A 230 -4.38 12.35 0.83
CA LEU A 230 -5.41 11.59 0.10
C LEU A 230 -6.23 10.71 1.03
N VAL A 231 -5.58 10.06 2.00
CA VAL A 231 -6.26 9.13 2.91
C VAL A 231 -6.72 9.80 4.21
N GLY A 232 -6.24 11.01 4.49
CA GLY A 232 -6.69 11.84 5.62
C GLY A 232 -6.12 11.41 6.96
N VAL A 233 -4.86 10.93 7.03
CA VAL A 233 -4.16 10.67 8.31
C VAL A 233 -3.85 11.96 9.06
N ASP A 234 -3.62 11.85 10.37
CA ASP A 234 -3.31 13.01 11.22
C ASP A 234 -1.84 13.42 11.13
N GLU A 235 -0.94 12.47 10.84
CA GLU A 235 0.50 12.70 10.76
C GLU A 235 1.18 11.75 9.76
N VAL A 236 2.31 12.20 9.21
CA VAL A 236 3.18 11.43 8.31
C VAL A 236 4.61 11.45 8.85
N ILE A 237 5.23 10.26 8.97
CA ILE A 237 6.60 10.07 9.48
C ILE A 237 7.43 9.29 8.46
#